data_8d3d68e65232b716bbe95c83dc1c094b
#
_entry.id   8d3d68e65232b716bbe95c83dc1c094b
#
_cell.length_a   1.000
_cell.length_b   1.000
_cell.length_c   1.000
_cell.angle_alpha   90.00
_cell.angle_beta   90.00
_cell.angle_gamma   90.00
#
_symmetry.space_group_name_H-M   'P 1'
#
loop_
_entity.id
_entity.type
_entity.pdbx_description
1 polymer ?
#
loop_
_entity_poly.entity_id
_entity_poly.type
_entity_poly.pdbx_seq_one_letter_code
_entity_poly.pdbx_strand_id
1 'polypeptide(L)'
;MDTSNFQRKIIHIDMDAFYASVEQMDNPALKGKPIAVGGNENRGVVSAASYEARKFGVRSALSGVLAKKYCPELIFVRPRFDRYKEIAKQIQSIF
;
A
#
# COMPACT_ATOMS: atom_id res chain seq x y z
N MET A 1 -2.77 -3.45 -28.39
CA MET A 1 -2.45 -2.61 -27.24
C MET A 1 -0.98 -2.65 -26.96
N ASP A 2 -0.42 -1.53 -26.71
CA ASP A 2 1.00 -1.41 -26.48
C ASP A 2 1.38 -1.96 -25.10
N THR A 3 2.32 -2.91 -25.07
CA THR A 3 2.80 -3.53 -23.85
C THR A 3 3.45 -2.50 -22.92
N SER A 4 4.17 -1.53 -23.49
CA SER A 4 4.84 -0.52 -22.67
C SER A 4 3.81 0.40 -21.99
N ASN A 5 2.67 0.64 -22.61
CA ASN A 5 1.60 1.40 -21.99
C ASN A 5 1.00 0.65 -20.80
N PHE A 6 0.85 -0.65 -20.92
CA PHE A 6 0.40 -1.49 -19.83
C PHE A 6 1.39 -1.47 -18.66
N GLN A 7 2.67 -1.56 -18.96
CA GLN A 7 3.73 -1.50 -17.95
C GLN A 7 3.73 -0.15 -17.22
N ARG A 8 3.51 0.94 -17.94
CA ARG A 8 3.42 2.25 -17.32
C ARG A 8 2.29 2.32 -16.30
N LYS A 9 1.15 1.77 -16.64
CA LYS A 9 0.01 1.77 -15.72
C LYS A 9 0.34 1.04 -14.43
N ILE A 10 1.02 -0.10 -14.53
CA ILE A 10 1.40 -0.86 -13.36
C ILE A 10 2.41 -0.11 -12.52
N ILE A 11 3.42 0.50 -13.16
CA ILE A 11 4.53 1.13 -12.45
C ILE A 11 4.14 2.50 -11.88
N HIS A 12 3.40 3.30 -12.65
CA HIS A 12 3.15 4.70 -12.28
C HIS A 12 1.92 4.94 -11.46
N ILE A 13 0.92 4.08 -11.54
CA ILE A 13 -0.38 4.41 -10.97
C ILE A 13 -0.53 3.96 -9.53
N ASP A 14 0.08 2.84 -9.15
CA ASP A 14 -0.23 2.23 -7.87
C ASP A 14 0.97 1.89 -7.01
N MET A 15 1.93 2.80 -6.89
CA MET A 15 3.03 2.61 -5.94
C MET A 15 2.51 2.46 -4.52
N ASP A 16 1.49 3.25 -4.15
CA ASP A 16 0.90 3.14 -2.82
C ASP A 16 0.23 1.78 -2.62
N ALA A 17 -0.53 1.34 -3.61
CA ALA A 17 -1.14 0.02 -3.57
C ALA A 17 -0.08 -1.08 -3.61
N PHE A 18 1.04 -0.84 -4.30
CA PHE A 18 2.14 -1.79 -4.37
C PHE A 18 2.70 -2.10 -2.99
N TYR A 19 3.00 -1.09 -2.19
CA TYR A 19 3.52 -1.31 -0.84
C TYR A 19 2.54 -2.11 0.02
N ALA A 20 1.27 -1.73 -0.03
CA ALA A 20 0.24 -2.45 0.72
C ALA A 20 0.09 -3.89 0.21
N SER A 21 0.18 -4.08 -1.11
CA SER A 21 0.07 -5.41 -1.71
C SER A 21 1.21 -6.33 -1.29
N VAL A 22 2.43 -5.78 -1.17
CA VAL A 22 3.57 -6.56 -0.69
C VAL A 22 3.32 -7.05 0.74
N GLU A 23 2.77 -6.18 1.59
CA GLU A 23 2.45 -6.57 2.96
C GLU A 23 1.39 -7.67 3.00
N GLN A 24 0.38 -7.57 2.16
CA GLN A 24 -0.66 -8.60 2.07
C GLN A 24 -0.12 -9.91 1.50
N MET A 25 0.82 -9.84 0.57
CA MET A 25 1.46 -11.00 -0.02
C MET A 25 2.33 -11.73 1.01
N ASP A 26 3.11 -10.99 1.78
CA ASP A 26 4.01 -11.57 2.78
C ASP A 26 3.26 -12.06 4.02
N ASN A 27 2.08 -11.50 4.28
CA ASN A 27 1.26 -11.90 5.43
C ASN A 27 -0.17 -12.17 4.97
N PRO A 28 -0.49 -13.44 4.65
CA PRO A 28 -1.82 -13.77 4.15
C PRO A 28 -2.98 -13.38 5.08
N ALA A 29 -2.71 -13.21 6.37
CA ALA A 29 -3.74 -12.76 7.31
C ALA A 29 -4.23 -11.34 6.99
N LEU A 30 -3.44 -10.54 6.27
CA LEU A 30 -3.83 -9.20 5.86
C LEU A 30 -4.57 -9.15 4.53
N LYS A 31 -4.60 -10.25 3.82
CA LYS A 31 -5.20 -10.31 2.49
C LYS A 31 -6.70 -10.02 2.58
N GLY A 32 -7.16 -9.09 1.75
CA GLY A 32 -8.56 -8.70 1.74
C GLY A 32 -8.96 -7.73 2.84
N LYS A 33 -8.02 -7.33 3.69
CA LYS A 33 -8.31 -6.42 4.81
C LYS A 33 -7.83 -5.02 4.52
N PRO A 34 -8.47 -4.01 5.13
CA PRO A 34 -7.98 -2.63 4.98
C PRO A 34 -6.70 -2.47 5.80
N ILE A 35 -5.61 -2.11 5.11
CA ILE A 35 -4.34 -1.87 5.78
C ILE A 35 -3.76 -0.52 5.34
N ALA A 36 -3.00 0.08 6.24
CA ALA A 36 -2.24 1.29 5.98
C ALA A 36 -0.78 1.04 6.32
N VAL A 37 0.11 1.41 5.41
CA VAL A 37 1.55 1.32 5.63
C VAL A 37 2.02 2.67 6.12
N GLY A 38 2.67 2.70 7.28
CA GLY A 38 3.14 3.94 7.88
C GLY A 38 2.09 4.60 8.76
N GLY A 39 2.57 5.39 9.73
CA GLY A 39 1.69 6.02 10.69
C GLY A 39 1.13 5.03 11.71
N ASN A 40 0.31 5.54 12.60
CA ASN A 40 -0.45 4.73 13.53
C ASN A 40 -1.72 5.48 13.94
N GLU A 41 -2.53 4.87 14.79
CA GLU A 41 -3.82 5.45 15.18
C GLU A 41 -3.69 6.74 15.98
N ASN A 42 -2.51 7.04 16.51
CA ASN A 42 -2.30 8.20 17.38
C ASN A 42 -1.49 9.30 16.71
N ARG A 43 -0.68 8.99 15.71
CA ARG A 43 0.17 9.99 15.07
C ARG A 43 0.77 9.47 13.76
N GLY A 44 1.48 10.35 13.08
CA GLY A 44 2.13 10.04 11.83
C GLY A 44 1.18 10.13 10.66
N VAL A 45 1.69 9.83 9.47
CA VAL A 45 0.89 9.86 8.25
C VAL A 45 0.99 8.53 7.53
N VAL A 46 -0.07 8.20 6.82
CA VAL A 46 -0.11 7.00 5.97
C VAL A 46 0.82 7.21 4.78
N SER A 47 1.70 6.26 4.54
CA SER A 47 2.54 6.26 3.33
C SER A 47 1.85 5.58 2.18
N ALA A 48 1.08 4.53 2.46
CA ALA A 48 0.38 3.76 1.44
C ALA A 48 -0.86 3.13 2.06
N ALA A 49 -1.86 2.83 1.23
CA ALA A 49 -3.09 2.22 1.69
C ALA A 49 -3.54 1.15 0.70
N SER A 50 -4.06 0.04 1.22
CA SER A 50 -4.62 -1.01 0.40
C SER A 50 -5.89 -0.55 -0.30
N TYR A 51 -6.29 -1.27 -1.35
CA TYR A 51 -7.54 -0.95 -2.04
C TYR A 51 -8.73 -1.01 -1.08
N GLU A 52 -8.72 -1.99 -0.17
CA GLU A 52 -9.78 -2.13 0.83
C GLU A 52 -9.87 -0.89 1.72
N ALA A 53 -8.71 -0.36 2.13
CA ALA A 53 -8.67 0.85 2.95
C ALA A 53 -9.11 2.08 2.18
N ARG A 54 -8.77 2.16 0.90
CA ARG A 54 -9.14 3.31 0.06
C ARG A 54 -10.66 3.47 -0.07
N LYS A 55 -11.40 2.40 0.02
CA LYS A 55 -12.86 2.45 -0.05
C LYS A 55 -13.44 3.26 1.10
N PHE A 56 -12.72 3.38 2.20
CA PHE A 56 -13.15 4.16 3.36
C PHE A 56 -12.56 5.57 3.36
N GLY A 57 -11.81 5.93 2.32
CA GLY A 57 -11.19 7.25 2.23
C GLY A 57 -9.76 7.30 2.76
N VAL A 58 -9.19 6.18 3.14
CA VAL A 58 -7.79 6.12 3.61
C VAL A 58 -6.86 6.17 2.39
N ARG A 59 -5.90 7.08 2.42
CA ARG A 59 -4.98 7.30 1.30
C ARG A 59 -3.64 7.79 1.82
N SER A 60 -2.64 7.83 0.96
CA SER A 60 -1.32 8.35 1.35
C SER A 60 -1.43 9.83 1.74
N ALA A 61 -0.55 10.24 2.61
CA ALA A 61 -0.49 11.58 3.21
C ALA A 61 -1.62 11.89 4.20
N LEU A 62 -2.57 11.00 4.38
CA LEU A 62 -3.62 11.17 5.39
C LEU A 62 -3.02 10.90 6.78
N SER A 63 -3.41 11.68 7.78
CA SER A 63 -2.93 11.43 9.14
C SER A 63 -3.45 10.08 9.64
N GLY A 64 -2.64 9.41 10.46
CA GLY A 64 -3.05 8.13 11.06
C GLY A 64 -4.31 8.26 11.89
N VAL A 65 -4.46 9.38 12.59
CA VAL A 65 -5.65 9.66 13.39
C VAL A 65 -6.90 9.67 12.53
N LEU A 66 -6.87 10.40 11.41
CA LEU A 66 -8.02 10.44 10.49
C LEU A 66 -8.24 9.12 9.80
N ALA A 67 -7.17 8.43 9.44
CA ALA A 67 -7.27 7.12 8.78
C ALA A 67 -8.03 6.13 9.66
N LYS A 68 -7.70 6.08 10.94
CA LYS A 68 -8.39 5.20 11.88
C LYS A 68 -9.86 5.62 12.08
N LYS A 69 -10.11 6.93 12.02
CA LYS A 69 -11.46 7.46 12.13
C LYS A 69 -12.32 7.05 10.93
N TYR A 70 -11.75 7.13 9.73
CA TYR A 70 -12.47 6.75 8.51
C TYR A 70 -12.67 5.24 8.40
N CYS A 71 -11.72 4.47 8.92
CA CYS A 71 -11.76 3.02 8.86
C CYS A 71 -11.39 2.45 10.24
N PRO A 72 -12.38 2.22 11.11
CA PRO A 72 -12.11 1.69 12.46
C PRO A 72 -11.41 0.34 12.47
N GLU A 73 -11.57 -0.44 11.43
CA GLU A 73 -10.94 -1.76 11.30
C GLU A 73 -9.56 -1.72 10.67
N LEU A 74 -9.06 -0.51 10.38
CA LEU A 74 -7.79 -0.33 9.70
C LEU A 74 -6.64 -0.95 10.50
N ILE A 75 -5.79 -1.69 9.80
CA ILE A 75 -4.60 -2.30 10.37
C ILE A 75 -3.40 -1.48 9.91
N PHE A 76 -2.66 -0.93 10.86
CA PHE A 76 -1.43 -0.19 10.56
C PHE A 76 -0.26 -1.16 10.49
N VAL A 77 0.55 -1.03 9.45
CA VAL A 77 1.70 -1.90 9.20
C VAL A 77 2.95 -1.04 9.12
N ARG A 78 4.03 -1.49 9.74
CA ARG A 78 5.30 -0.79 9.66
C ARG A 78 5.88 -0.91 8.24
N PRO A 79 6.36 0.20 7.63
CA PRO A 79 6.96 0.13 6.29
C PRO A 79 8.22 -0.72 6.29
N ARG A 80 8.40 -1.50 5.24
CA ARG A 80 9.60 -2.31 5.04
C ARG A 80 10.20 -1.99 3.67
N PHE A 81 10.83 -0.84 3.56
CA PHE A 81 11.31 -0.32 2.28
C PHE A 81 12.34 -1.24 1.61
N ASP A 82 13.15 -1.95 2.37
CA ASP A 82 14.10 -2.91 1.82
C ASP A 82 13.37 -4.04 1.08
N ARG A 83 12.27 -4.52 1.65
CA ARG A 83 11.45 -5.54 1.02
C ARG A 83 10.80 -5.03 -0.25
N TYR A 84 10.31 -3.80 -0.23
CA TYR A 84 9.68 -3.20 -1.39
C TYR A 84 10.68 -3.02 -2.53
N LYS A 85 11.89 -2.60 -2.21
CA LYS A 85 12.96 -2.46 -3.20
C LYS A 85 13.31 -3.81 -3.84
N GLU A 86 13.38 -4.85 -3.03
CA GLU A 86 13.67 -6.19 -3.50
C GLU A 86 12.63 -6.68 -4.49
N ILE A 87 11.35 -6.52 -4.16
CA ILE A 87 10.26 -6.91 -5.04
C ILE A 87 10.25 -6.06 -6.31
N ALA A 88 10.45 -4.76 -6.17
CA ALA A 88 10.49 -3.86 -7.32
C ALA A 88 11.62 -4.23 -8.29
N LYS A 89 12.77 -4.63 -7.77
CA LYS A 89 13.90 -5.08 -8.58
C LYS A 89 13.53 -6.32 -9.38
N GLN A 90 12.85 -7.26 -8.76
CA GLN A 90 12.39 -8.48 -9.45
C GLN A 90 11.42 -8.15 -10.57
N ILE A 91 10.52 -7.21 -10.33
CA ILE A 91 9.56 -6.78 -11.36
C ILE A 91 10.30 -6.11 -12.51
N GLN A 92 11.25 -5.24 -12.20
CA GLN A 92 12.02 -4.55 -13.23
C GLN A 92 12.87 -5.50 -14.08
N SER A 93 13.38 -6.56 -13.48
CA SER A 93 14.20 -7.52 -14.22
C SER A 93 13.39 -8.34 -15.21
N ILE A 94 12.08 -8.39 -15.07
CA ILE A 94 11.19 -9.09 -16.00
C ILE A 94 11.00 -8.24 -17.28
N PHE A 95 11.10 -6.95 -17.17
CA PHE A 95 10.92 -6.03 -18.28
C PHE A 95 12.25 -5.57 -18.84
#